data_0f517eb3428c9415a871de0440292722
#
_entry.id   0f517eb3428c9415a871de0440292722
#
_cell.length_a   1.000
_cell.length_b   1.000
_cell.length_c   1.000
_cell.angle_alpha   90.00
_cell.angle_beta   90.00
_cell.angle_gamma   90.00
#
_symmetry.space_group_name_H-M   'P 1'
#
loop_
_entity.id
_entity.type
_entity.pdbx_description
1 polymer ?
#
loop_
_entity_poly.entity_id
_entity_poly.type
_entity_poly.pdbx_seq_one_letter_code
_entity_poly.pdbx_strand_id
1 'polypeptide(L)'
;MTIKSKRGHNVTPDEHKLVVRFAKQCLKEICKKQYEVQIGVTYPRVRPLTYADALKRIQVTTKYRNQRSYGGAKGISIDMRRYRESLTYFHEYKSFAKDPVIGSITNCADPELLLKCLVAHEVSHHIQRRYGPFTRYLKKTCDKPHGDAFKAIYRELRRTLVNPFIEPTQEVA
;
A
#
# COMPACT_ATOMS: atom_id res chain seq x y z
N MET A 1 -17.67 3.53 -5.06
CA MET A 1 -16.29 3.98 -5.29
C MET A 1 -16.32 5.26 -6.08
N THR A 2 -16.01 6.41 -5.48
CA THR A 2 -15.99 7.68 -6.20
C THR A 2 -14.61 7.86 -6.82
N ILE A 3 -14.50 7.61 -8.11
CA ILE A 3 -13.26 7.81 -8.87
C ILE A 3 -13.16 9.29 -9.22
N LYS A 4 -12.51 10.08 -8.38
CA LYS A 4 -12.14 11.47 -8.74
C LYS A 4 -10.78 11.43 -9.43
N SER A 5 -10.80 11.30 -10.75
CA SER A 5 -9.65 11.57 -11.60
C SER A 5 -9.38 13.09 -11.58
N LYS A 6 -8.46 13.55 -10.75
CA LYS A 6 -7.84 14.86 -11.00
C LYS A 6 -6.93 14.67 -12.21
N ARG A 7 -7.32 15.24 -13.34
CA ARG A 7 -6.56 15.25 -14.60
C ARG A 7 -5.14 15.81 -14.36
N GLY A 8 -4.20 14.92 -14.09
CA GLY A 8 -2.79 15.21 -14.30
C GLY A 8 -2.50 14.92 -15.77
N HIS A 9 -1.95 15.85 -16.49
CA HIS A 9 -1.87 15.85 -17.96
C HIS A 9 -1.18 14.64 -18.62
N ASN A 10 -0.70 13.64 -17.90
CA ASN A 10 0.09 12.54 -18.45
C ASN A 10 -0.19 11.14 -17.89
N VAL A 11 -1.22 10.95 -17.08
CA VAL A 11 -1.61 9.59 -16.65
C VAL A 11 -2.69 9.06 -17.58
N THR A 12 -2.45 7.93 -18.19
CA THR A 12 -3.43 7.30 -19.07
C THR A 12 -4.58 6.67 -18.27
N PRO A 13 -5.77 6.52 -18.87
CA PRO A 13 -6.88 5.80 -18.23
C PRO A 13 -6.52 4.37 -17.82
N ASP A 14 -5.67 3.69 -18.58
CA ASP A 14 -5.28 2.31 -18.29
C ASP A 14 -4.30 2.23 -17.12
N GLU A 15 -3.35 3.15 -17.01
CA GLU A 15 -2.52 3.27 -15.80
C GLU A 15 -3.36 3.52 -14.55
N HIS A 16 -4.37 4.38 -14.65
CA HIS A 16 -5.27 4.60 -13.51
C HIS A 16 -6.05 3.33 -13.15
N LYS A 17 -6.60 2.62 -14.15
CA LYS A 17 -7.29 1.33 -13.94
C LYS A 17 -6.38 0.30 -13.28
N LEU A 18 -5.11 0.25 -13.69
CA LEU A 18 -4.10 -0.64 -13.12
C LEU A 18 -3.87 -0.36 -11.62
N VAL A 19 -3.68 0.91 -11.24
CA VAL A 19 -3.53 1.31 -9.84
C VAL A 19 -4.79 0.95 -9.04
N VAL A 20 -5.98 1.20 -9.58
CA VAL A 20 -7.26 0.82 -8.95
C VAL A 20 -7.36 -0.70 -8.77
N ARG A 21 -6.95 -1.48 -9.77
CA ARG A 21 -6.92 -2.94 -9.70
C ARG A 21 -6.02 -3.42 -8.55
N PHE A 22 -4.81 -2.88 -8.46
CA PHE A 22 -3.86 -3.25 -7.40
C PHE A 22 -4.36 -2.83 -6.01
N ALA A 23 -4.93 -1.64 -5.87
CA ALA A 23 -5.53 -1.21 -4.61
C ALA A 23 -6.66 -2.15 -4.16
N LYS A 24 -7.52 -2.59 -5.08
CA LYS A 24 -8.57 -3.58 -4.80
C LYS A 24 -7.99 -4.93 -4.36
N GLN A 25 -6.94 -5.41 -5.01
CA GLN A 25 -6.25 -6.65 -4.63
C GLN A 25 -5.68 -6.54 -3.21
N CYS A 26 -4.99 -5.44 -2.89
CA CYS A 26 -4.46 -5.20 -1.55
C CYS A 26 -5.55 -5.22 -0.48
N LEU A 27 -6.67 -4.51 -0.71
CA LEU A 27 -7.79 -4.51 0.23
C LEU A 27 -8.40 -5.90 0.41
N LYS A 28 -8.53 -6.67 -0.67
CA LYS A 28 -9.06 -8.03 -0.62
C LYS A 28 -8.18 -8.94 0.25
N GLU A 29 -6.85 -8.88 0.07
CA GLU A 29 -5.92 -9.68 0.87
C GLU A 29 -5.93 -9.29 2.35
N ILE A 30 -5.91 -8.00 2.66
CA ILE A 30 -5.98 -7.54 4.05
C ILE A 30 -7.29 -7.99 4.72
N CYS A 31 -8.42 -7.87 4.05
CA CYS A 31 -9.70 -8.25 4.64
C CYS A 31 -9.85 -9.76 4.88
N LYS A 32 -9.12 -10.62 4.16
CA LYS A 32 -9.06 -12.07 4.44
C LYS A 32 -8.51 -12.39 5.84
N LYS A 33 -7.66 -11.54 6.39
CA LYS A 33 -7.05 -11.73 7.71
C LYS A 33 -7.96 -11.33 8.88
N GLN A 34 -9.19 -10.95 8.61
CA GLN A 34 -10.18 -10.57 9.63
C GLN A 34 -9.66 -9.54 10.63
N TYR A 35 -8.90 -8.54 10.13
CA TYR A 35 -8.47 -7.45 10.98
C TYR A 35 -9.67 -6.79 11.66
N GLU A 36 -9.58 -6.65 12.97
CA GLU A 36 -10.59 -5.95 13.75
C GLU A 36 -10.33 -4.45 13.72
N VAL A 37 -11.37 -3.69 13.47
CA VAL A 37 -11.30 -2.24 13.43
C VAL A 37 -12.22 -1.64 14.49
N GLN A 38 -11.76 -0.59 15.15
CA GLN A 38 -12.55 0.16 16.10
C GLN A 38 -13.44 1.19 15.40
N ILE A 39 -14.66 1.30 15.88
CA ILE A 39 -15.61 2.30 15.45
C ILE A 39 -16.03 3.13 16.66
N GLY A 40 -15.97 4.45 16.49
CA GLY A 40 -16.31 5.39 17.56
C GLY A 40 -15.12 5.75 18.44
N VAL A 41 -15.21 6.90 19.09
CA VAL A 41 -14.14 7.46 19.92
C VAL A 41 -14.44 7.24 21.40
N THR A 42 -15.68 7.45 21.82
CA THR A 42 -16.09 7.40 23.22
C THR A 42 -16.39 5.98 23.71
N TYR A 43 -17.04 5.19 22.87
CA TYR A 43 -17.34 3.78 23.15
C TYR A 43 -16.92 2.94 21.94
N PRO A 44 -15.66 2.58 21.84
CA PRO A 44 -15.15 1.87 20.68
C PRO A 44 -15.76 0.48 20.57
N ARG A 45 -16.45 0.23 19.47
CA ARG A 45 -16.87 -1.12 19.07
C ARG A 45 -15.82 -1.70 18.17
N VAL A 46 -15.45 -2.95 18.41
CA VAL A 46 -14.53 -3.70 17.57
C VAL A 46 -15.35 -4.53 16.59
N ARG A 47 -15.03 -4.46 15.31
CA ARG A 47 -15.65 -5.29 14.28
C ARG A 47 -14.62 -5.68 13.21
N PRO A 48 -14.85 -6.78 12.48
CA PRO A 48 -13.99 -7.14 11.34
C PRO A 48 -14.00 -6.05 10.25
N LEU A 49 -12.85 -5.79 9.68
CA LEU A 49 -12.74 -4.96 8.48
C LEU A 49 -13.23 -5.76 7.27
N THR A 50 -14.38 -5.39 6.71
CA THR A 50 -14.90 -6.04 5.52
C THR A 50 -14.35 -5.40 4.24
N TYR A 51 -14.22 -6.22 3.19
CA TYR A 51 -13.80 -5.72 1.87
C TYR A 51 -14.77 -4.66 1.32
N ALA A 52 -16.08 -4.86 1.50
CA ALA A 52 -17.10 -3.90 1.06
C ALA A 52 -16.93 -2.53 1.73
N ASP A 53 -16.71 -2.49 3.05
CA ASP A 53 -16.45 -1.24 3.78
C ASP A 53 -15.16 -0.58 3.35
N ALA A 54 -14.09 -1.35 3.20
CA ALA A 54 -12.79 -0.83 2.77
C ALA A 54 -12.87 -0.24 1.36
N LEU A 55 -13.51 -0.96 0.43
CA LEU A 55 -13.68 -0.52 -0.95
C LEU A 55 -14.56 0.74 -1.07
N LYS A 56 -15.62 0.84 -0.28
CA LYS A 56 -16.51 2.02 -0.26
C LYS A 56 -15.79 3.28 0.21
N ARG A 57 -14.78 3.14 1.05
CA ARG A 57 -14.14 4.26 1.76
C ARG A 57 -12.82 4.71 1.16
N ILE A 58 -12.17 3.90 0.33
CA ILE A 58 -10.90 4.29 -0.30
C ILE A 58 -11.13 5.19 -1.51
N GLN A 59 -10.41 6.29 -1.57
CA GLN A 59 -10.26 7.10 -2.78
C GLN A 59 -8.91 6.77 -3.41
N VAL A 60 -8.91 6.45 -4.70
CA VAL A 60 -7.69 6.18 -5.46
C VAL A 60 -7.50 7.29 -6.48
N THR A 61 -6.38 7.98 -6.41
CA THR A 61 -5.99 9.01 -7.36
C THR A 61 -4.62 8.70 -7.96
N THR A 62 -4.44 9.08 -9.21
CA THR A 62 -3.15 9.02 -9.91
C THR A 62 -2.76 10.40 -10.36
N LYS A 63 -1.47 10.69 -10.38
CA LYS A 63 -0.91 11.98 -10.80
C LYS A 63 0.42 11.78 -11.53
N TYR A 64 0.86 12.79 -12.24
CA TYR A 64 2.16 12.83 -12.91
C TYR A 64 2.83 14.17 -12.61
N ARG A 65 3.43 14.33 -11.45
CA ARG A 65 3.91 15.63 -10.97
C ARG A 65 5.30 15.61 -10.32
N ASN A 66 6.03 14.52 -10.40
CA ASN A 66 7.29 14.33 -9.67
C ASN A 66 7.18 14.63 -8.16
N GLN A 67 6.08 14.19 -7.58
CA GLN A 67 5.80 14.29 -6.15
C GLN A 67 5.81 12.89 -5.54
N ARG A 68 5.93 12.82 -4.22
CA ARG A 68 5.82 11.52 -3.53
C ARG A 68 4.40 10.97 -3.67
N SER A 69 4.30 9.65 -3.85
CA SER A 69 3.06 8.93 -3.59
C SER A 69 2.66 9.09 -2.13
N TYR A 70 1.40 8.91 -1.84
CA TYR A 70 0.87 9.17 -0.50
C TYR A 70 -0.29 8.26 -0.17
N GLY A 71 -0.27 7.69 1.04
CA GLY A 71 -1.38 6.98 1.65
C GLY A 71 -1.88 7.70 2.91
N GLY A 72 -3.17 7.94 3.01
CA GLY A 72 -3.79 8.65 4.13
C GLY A 72 -5.19 8.17 4.46
N ALA A 73 -5.83 8.78 5.46
CA ALA A 73 -7.16 8.36 5.93
C ALA A 73 -8.25 8.39 4.84
N LYS A 74 -8.11 9.25 3.83
CA LYS A 74 -9.09 9.35 2.71
C LYS A 74 -8.83 8.35 1.59
N GLY A 75 -7.59 7.87 1.43
CA GLY A 75 -7.21 6.97 0.34
C GLY A 75 -5.75 7.10 -0.04
N ILE A 76 -5.44 6.76 -1.29
CA ILE A 76 -4.09 6.79 -1.84
C ILE A 76 -3.99 7.72 -3.05
N SER A 77 -2.78 8.26 -3.25
CA SER A 77 -2.41 9.04 -4.42
C SER A 77 -1.07 8.54 -4.96
N ILE A 78 -1.06 7.97 -6.15
CA ILE A 78 0.12 7.37 -6.76
C ILE A 78 0.70 8.32 -7.81
N ASP A 79 1.99 8.63 -7.69
CA ASP A 79 2.73 9.42 -8.67
C ASP A 79 3.35 8.50 -9.72
N MET A 80 2.78 8.49 -10.91
CA MET A 80 3.18 7.62 -12.01
C MET A 80 4.51 8.03 -12.65
N ARG A 81 4.96 9.27 -12.46
CA ARG A 81 6.24 9.72 -12.99
C ARG A 81 7.39 8.93 -12.33
N ARG A 82 7.38 8.83 -11.02
CA ARG A 82 8.39 8.06 -10.30
C ARG A 82 8.39 6.58 -10.69
N TYR A 83 7.20 6.02 -10.87
CA TYR A 83 7.06 4.66 -11.35
C TYR A 83 7.75 4.46 -12.71
N ARG A 84 7.47 5.35 -13.68
CA ARG A 84 8.05 5.26 -15.02
C ARG A 84 9.56 5.47 -15.04
N GLU A 85 10.09 6.34 -14.16
CA GLU A 85 11.52 6.61 -14.04
C GLU A 85 12.28 5.50 -13.28
N SER A 86 11.59 4.69 -12.48
CA SER A 86 12.18 3.66 -11.60
C SER A 86 11.81 2.25 -12.04
N LEU A 87 11.93 1.96 -13.34
CA LEU A 87 11.43 0.74 -13.96
C LEU A 87 12.16 -0.55 -13.54
N THR A 88 13.30 -0.46 -12.87
CA THR A 88 14.15 -1.63 -12.58
C THR A 88 14.29 -1.93 -11.10
N TYR A 89 13.89 -1.02 -10.23
CA TYR A 89 14.00 -1.23 -8.80
C TYR A 89 12.95 -0.45 -8.00
N PHE A 90 12.64 -0.94 -6.83
CA PHE A 90 11.84 -0.25 -5.82
C PHE A 90 12.64 -0.12 -4.54
N HIS A 91 13.03 1.10 -4.20
CA HIS A 91 13.72 1.40 -2.96
C HIS A 91 12.76 1.64 -1.82
N GLU A 92 12.89 0.80 -0.81
CA GLU A 92 12.24 1.02 0.47
C GLU A 92 13.06 1.97 1.36
N TYR A 93 12.42 2.43 2.43
CA TYR A 93 13.10 3.22 3.44
C TYR A 93 14.25 2.45 4.09
N LYS A 94 15.33 3.14 4.44
CA LYS A 94 16.51 2.56 5.12
C LYS A 94 16.12 1.72 6.37
N SER A 95 15.05 2.12 7.06
CA SER A 95 14.54 1.39 8.23
C SER A 95 14.03 -0.03 7.91
N PHE A 96 13.81 -0.35 6.65
CA PHE A 96 13.34 -1.67 6.18
C PHE A 96 14.47 -2.54 5.60
N ALA A 97 15.68 -2.01 5.45
CA ALA A 97 16.79 -2.72 4.82
C ALA A 97 17.10 -4.09 5.48
N LYS A 98 16.87 -4.19 6.79
CA LYS A 98 17.05 -5.44 7.55
C LYS A 98 15.77 -6.24 7.75
N ASP A 99 14.65 -5.80 7.17
CA ASP A 99 13.39 -6.52 7.29
C ASP A 99 13.37 -7.69 6.28
N PRO A 100 13.24 -8.94 6.74
CA PRO A 100 13.39 -10.10 5.85
C PRO A 100 12.26 -10.24 4.83
N VAL A 101 11.16 -9.52 5.01
CA VAL A 101 10.00 -9.58 4.10
C VAL A 101 9.91 -8.33 3.23
N ILE A 102 10.13 -7.16 3.83
CA ILE A 102 9.98 -5.90 3.13
C ILE A 102 11.21 -5.69 2.24
N GLY A 103 12.32 -5.21 2.72
CA GLY A 103 13.50 -4.99 1.91
C GLY A 103 13.27 -4.23 0.60
N SER A 104 14.33 -3.94 -0.14
CA SER A 104 14.27 -3.35 -1.48
C SER A 104 14.12 -4.44 -2.55
N ILE A 105 13.41 -4.11 -3.64
CA ILE A 105 13.35 -4.96 -4.84
C ILE A 105 14.34 -4.37 -5.84
N THR A 106 15.30 -5.17 -6.26
CA THR A 106 16.30 -4.80 -7.26
C THR A 106 16.20 -5.76 -8.46
N ASN A 107 16.61 -5.29 -9.63
CA ASN A 107 16.65 -6.10 -10.87
C ASN A 107 15.30 -6.75 -11.24
N CYS A 108 14.19 -6.13 -10.84
CA CYS A 108 12.87 -6.60 -11.23
C CYS A 108 12.58 -6.16 -12.67
N ALA A 109 12.39 -7.10 -13.57
CA ALA A 109 12.06 -6.83 -14.96
C ALA A 109 10.57 -6.50 -15.17
N ASP A 110 9.72 -6.76 -14.18
CA ASP A 110 8.28 -6.52 -14.26
C ASP A 110 7.88 -5.16 -13.64
N PRO A 111 7.63 -4.13 -14.47
CA PRO A 111 7.22 -2.82 -13.98
C PRO A 111 5.84 -2.83 -13.30
N GLU A 112 4.94 -3.75 -13.65
CA GLU A 112 3.65 -3.87 -12.96
C GLU A 112 3.83 -4.37 -11.52
N LEU A 113 4.79 -5.26 -11.29
CA LEU A 113 5.12 -5.75 -9.97
C LEU A 113 5.68 -4.64 -9.07
N LEU A 114 6.55 -3.78 -9.61
CA LEU A 114 7.06 -2.61 -8.91
C LEU A 114 5.94 -1.62 -8.57
N LEU A 115 5.01 -1.38 -9.50
CA LEU A 115 3.85 -0.55 -9.24
C LEU A 115 2.93 -1.17 -8.18
N LYS A 116 2.74 -2.48 -8.21
CA LYS A 116 1.96 -3.20 -7.20
C LYS A 116 2.58 -3.05 -5.81
N CYS A 117 3.91 -3.12 -5.71
CA CYS A 117 4.66 -2.89 -4.49
C CYS A 117 4.42 -1.47 -3.94
N LEU A 118 4.51 -0.44 -4.79
CA LEU A 118 4.24 0.95 -4.42
C LEU A 118 2.78 1.13 -3.96
N VAL A 119 1.82 0.56 -4.66
CA VAL A 119 0.41 0.61 -4.28
C VAL A 119 0.18 -0.09 -2.94
N ALA A 120 0.82 -1.24 -2.71
CA ALA A 120 0.74 -1.97 -1.44
C ALA A 120 1.29 -1.13 -0.27
N HIS A 121 2.39 -0.40 -0.49
CA HIS A 121 2.95 0.53 0.48
C HIS A 121 1.93 1.62 0.87
N GLU A 122 1.35 2.29 -0.10
CA GLU A 122 0.41 3.39 0.16
C GLU A 122 -0.95 2.91 0.70
N VAL A 123 -1.41 1.73 0.30
CA VAL A 123 -2.60 1.09 0.90
C VAL A 123 -2.34 0.74 2.36
N SER A 124 -1.14 0.30 2.72
CA SER A 124 -0.78 0.03 4.11
C SER A 124 -0.89 1.28 4.98
N HIS A 125 -0.44 2.43 4.49
CA HIS A 125 -0.66 3.72 5.15
C HIS A 125 -2.14 4.08 5.27
N HIS A 126 -2.93 3.84 4.20
CA HIS A 126 -4.36 4.11 4.24
C HIS A 126 -5.06 3.27 5.31
N ILE A 127 -4.80 1.97 5.35
CA ILE A 127 -5.38 1.06 6.35
C ILE A 127 -4.98 1.48 7.76
N GLN A 128 -3.68 1.71 8.00
CA GLN A 128 -3.17 2.16 9.29
C GLN A 128 -3.86 3.44 9.78
N ARG A 129 -3.99 4.44 8.90
CA ARG A 129 -4.52 5.76 9.26
C ARG A 129 -6.04 5.81 9.35
N ARG A 130 -6.72 5.03 8.51
CA ARG A 130 -8.18 5.05 8.45
C ARG A 130 -8.83 4.22 9.53
N TYR A 131 -8.28 3.05 9.78
CA TYR A 131 -8.91 2.07 10.64
C TYR A 131 -8.25 1.94 12.00
N GLY A 132 -7.06 2.41 12.17
CA GLY A 132 -6.31 2.70 13.38
C GLY A 132 -6.59 1.98 14.70
N PRO A 133 -7.12 0.76 14.77
CA PRO A 133 -7.19 0.02 16.04
C PRO A 133 -5.83 -0.40 16.48
N PHE A 134 -4.94 -0.50 15.52
CA PHE A 134 -3.52 -0.71 15.72
C PHE A 134 -2.87 0.41 16.53
N THR A 135 -3.50 1.59 16.60
CA THR A 135 -2.91 2.77 17.22
C THR A 135 -3.24 2.93 18.71
N ARG A 136 -4.34 2.37 19.20
CA ARG A 136 -4.75 2.55 20.60
C ARG A 136 -4.19 1.54 21.59
N TYR A 137 -3.93 0.32 21.13
CA TYR A 137 -3.48 -0.77 22.00
C TYR A 137 -2.01 -1.12 21.86
N LEU A 138 -1.37 -0.58 20.84
CA LEU A 138 0.01 -0.86 20.57
C LEU A 138 0.88 0.32 21.01
N LYS A 139 2.09 0.03 21.45
CA LYS A 139 3.09 1.00 21.94
C LYS A 139 3.17 2.25 21.06
N LYS A 140 3.63 3.39 21.59
CA LYS A 140 3.82 4.69 20.89
C LYS A 140 4.45 4.61 19.48
N THR A 141 5.15 3.52 19.16
CA THR A 141 5.74 3.25 17.84
C THR A 141 4.73 2.94 16.75
N CYS A 142 3.52 2.50 17.11
CA CYS A 142 2.51 2.07 16.14
C CYS A 142 1.85 3.23 15.39
N ASP A 143 1.88 4.42 15.96
CA ASP A 143 1.34 5.63 15.33
C ASP A 143 2.30 6.24 14.30
N LYS A 144 3.56 5.82 14.29
CA LYS A 144 4.54 6.31 13.32
C LYS A 144 4.19 5.79 11.91
N PRO A 145 4.42 6.61 10.87
CA PRO A 145 4.09 6.25 9.49
C PRO A 145 4.68 4.92 9.01
N HIS A 146 5.80 4.48 9.54
CA HIS A 146 6.46 3.22 9.20
C HIS A 146 6.73 2.37 10.46
N GLY A 147 5.89 2.52 11.47
CA GLY A 147 5.94 1.75 12.71
C GLY A 147 5.40 0.33 12.56
N ASP A 148 5.23 -0.35 13.69
CA ASP A 148 4.90 -1.79 13.71
C ASP A 148 3.55 -2.11 13.06
N ALA A 149 2.54 -1.24 13.23
CA ALA A 149 1.25 -1.43 12.61
C ALA A 149 1.32 -1.35 11.07
N PHE A 150 2.05 -0.36 10.53
CA PHE A 150 2.32 -0.28 9.10
C PHE A 150 3.05 -1.53 8.61
N LYS A 151 4.13 -1.93 9.29
CA LYS A 151 4.93 -3.09 8.91
C LYS A 151 4.13 -4.37 8.90
N ALA A 152 3.25 -4.58 9.88
CA ALA A 152 2.40 -5.77 9.94
C ALA A 152 1.51 -5.88 8.69
N ILE A 153 0.84 -4.79 8.29
CA ILE A 153 0.00 -4.74 7.10
C ILE A 153 0.85 -4.93 5.84
N TYR A 154 1.94 -4.18 5.74
CA TYR A 154 2.76 -4.16 4.54
C TYR A 154 3.50 -5.49 4.30
N ARG A 155 4.01 -6.16 5.36
CA ARG A 155 4.59 -7.50 5.26
C ARG A 155 3.59 -8.52 4.70
N GLU A 156 2.34 -8.44 5.13
CA GLU A 156 1.31 -9.35 4.62
C GLU A 156 1.08 -9.13 3.12
N LEU A 157 0.93 -7.88 2.68
CA LEU A 157 0.76 -7.54 1.27
C LEU A 157 1.99 -7.93 0.43
N ARG A 158 3.20 -7.76 0.97
CA ARG A 158 4.42 -8.20 0.32
C ARG A 158 4.46 -9.71 0.14
N ARG A 159 4.15 -10.49 1.18
CA ARG A 159 4.15 -11.96 1.13
C ARG A 159 3.15 -12.51 0.13
N THR A 160 1.98 -11.90 0.01
CA THR A 160 0.87 -12.45 -0.77
C THR A 160 0.80 -11.92 -2.19
N LEU A 161 1.18 -10.68 -2.43
CA LEU A 161 0.93 -10.01 -3.71
C LEU A 161 2.19 -9.61 -4.48
N VAL A 162 3.35 -9.57 -3.83
CA VAL A 162 4.57 -9.05 -4.45
C VAL A 162 5.69 -10.10 -4.43
N ASN A 163 6.13 -10.51 -3.26
CA ASN A 163 7.31 -11.38 -3.13
C ASN A 163 7.22 -12.72 -3.87
N PRO A 164 6.05 -13.40 -3.97
CA PRO A 164 5.94 -14.65 -4.72
C PRO A 164 6.23 -14.52 -6.22
N PHE A 165 6.20 -13.31 -6.76
CA PHE A 165 6.41 -13.01 -8.17
C PHE A 165 7.77 -12.35 -8.46
N ILE A 166 8.59 -12.14 -7.43
CA ILE A 166 9.97 -11.69 -7.60
C ILE A 166 10.81 -12.92 -7.94
N GLU A 167 11.48 -12.91 -9.06
CA GLU A 167 12.44 -13.96 -9.38
C GLU A 167 13.54 -13.99 -8.31
N PRO A 168 13.89 -15.19 -7.80
CA PRO A 168 15.02 -15.29 -6.88
C PRO A 168 16.24 -14.76 -7.59
N THR A 169 16.94 -13.82 -6.95
CA THR A 169 18.25 -13.35 -7.44
C THR A 169 19.12 -14.58 -7.60
N GLN A 170 19.53 -14.92 -8.82
CA GLN A 170 20.56 -15.92 -9.03
C GLN A 170 21.78 -15.41 -8.28
N GLU A 171 22.10 -16.04 -7.17
CA GLU A 171 23.40 -15.84 -6.53
C GLU A 171 24.45 -16.19 -7.59
N VAL A 172 25.14 -15.17 -8.08
CA VAL A 172 26.31 -15.37 -8.94
C VAL A 172 27.34 -16.02 -8.03
N ALA A 173 27.52 -17.31 -8.23
CA ALA A 173 28.53 -18.13 -7.54
C ALA A 173 29.95 -17.67 -7.88
#